data_493a93b743b00d0e436f6d62639568c3
#
_entry.id   493a93b743b00d0e436f6d62639568c3
#
_cell.length_a   1.000
_cell.length_b   1.000
_cell.length_c   1.000
_cell.angle_alpha   90.00
_cell.angle_beta   90.00
_cell.angle_gamma   90.00
#
_symmetry.space_group_name_H-M   'P 1'
#
loop_
_entity.id
_entity.type
_entity.pdbx_description
1 polymer ?
#
loop_
_entity_poly.entity_id
_entity_poly.type
_entity_poly.pdbx_seq_one_letter_code
_entity_poly.pdbx_strand_id
1 'polypeptide(L)'
;MEQQRKSLKRILALGACMLWPLQAGAASPDTDALAAKHASANYKEFVELLALPNDAMVPADIQKNTDRLEQAFQKRGFQTRQLPNNGKPMLYAELPGRDPAKKTVLFYAHLDGQSVNPKQWQQQSPWEATLKQKNAKGEWEAIPLEKLYGDQVDPDWRLFARSSSDDKGPIMMLLTAIDALNEQGRKPSVNVKVILDSEEEKGSPTLGAVIDQNAELLKSDALLVLDGPMHQTNKPTLVFGNRGVALATITVFGAKQGLHSGHFGNYSANPAQRLSQLLASMKDETGRVTIPGYYDAVKIDAAAEKIMAAVPDDETALRKRLGIAQAEKVGKNYQEALQYPSLNVRGMAAGDVGPKARTIIPETAVAELDLRTVPETPPAHLIGLLKKHIEAQGYHLVQGTPTDEERAKYDKLAAVASDDVSASSSAARTDMQSPVGAWLYRAFKDTYGEEPVRIRMMGGTVPTGAAVEALKVPFVIVPLVNADNNQHSNDENLRLGNYVAGVKGLIGVLQQPF
;
A
#
# COMPACT_ATOMS: atom_id res chain seq x y z
N MET A 1 -17.27 -14.88 90.04
CA MET A 1 -17.44 -13.43 90.29
C MET A 1 -17.22 -12.71 88.99
N GLU A 2 -18.29 -12.40 88.43
CA GLU A 2 -18.72 -11.05 88.07
C GLU A 2 -17.95 -10.42 86.93
N GLN A 3 -18.68 -10.41 85.82
CA GLN A 3 -19.34 -9.28 85.18
C GLN A 3 -18.39 -8.24 84.56
N GLN A 4 -18.37 -8.06 83.26
CA GLN A 4 -19.24 -7.03 82.64
C GLN A 4 -19.29 -7.14 81.13
N ARG A 5 -20.53 -7.14 80.62
CA ARG A 5 -20.91 -6.91 79.23
C ARG A 5 -20.58 -5.47 78.80
N LYS A 6 -19.95 -5.32 77.61
CA LYS A 6 -20.16 -4.10 76.80
C LYS A 6 -20.36 -4.47 75.34
N SER A 7 -21.56 -4.07 74.89
CA SER A 7 -22.07 -4.18 73.51
C SER A 7 -21.28 -3.29 72.55
N LEU A 8 -20.83 -3.82 71.42
CA LEU A 8 -20.41 -3.03 70.27
C LEU A 8 -21.38 -3.23 69.11
N LYS A 9 -22.10 -2.15 68.78
CA LYS A 9 -22.97 -2.05 67.61
C LYS A 9 -22.12 -2.16 66.35
N ARG A 10 -22.36 -3.20 65.52
CA ARG A 10 -21.83 -3.28 64.14
C ARG A 10 -22.70 -2.42 63.25
N ILE A 11 -22.10 -1.36 62.65
CA ILE A 11 -22.65 -0.60 61.55
C ILE A 11 -22.31 -1.37 60.29
N LEU A 12 -23.29 -1.97 59.62
CA LEU A 12 -23.18 -2.48 58.25
C LEU A 12 -23.22 -1.29 57.30
N ALA A 13 -22.09 -0.96 56.68
CA ALA A 13 -22.06 -0.12 55.48
C ALA A 13 -22.30 -1.01 54.26
N LEU A 14 -23.48 -0.96 53.65
CA LEU A 14 -23.73 -1.54 52.34
C LEU A 14 -23.00 -0.68 51.30
N GLY A 15 -21.85 -1.17 50.81
CA GLY A 15 -21.23 -0.67 49.59
C GLY A 15 -21.98 -1.21 48.39
N ALA A 16 -22.81 -0.36 47.77
CA ALA A 16 -23.39 -0.66 46.48
C ALA A 16 -22.28 -0.62 45.42
N CYS A 17 -21.68 -1.76 45.06
CA CYS A 17 -20.92 -1.91 43.81
C CYS A 17 -21.89 -1.77 42.64
N MET A 18 -21.91 -0.60 42.01
CA MET A 18 -22.48 -0.45 40.66
C MET A 18 -21.63 -1.26 39.70
N LEU A 19 -22.05 -2.47 39.39
CA LEU A 19 -21.61 -3.21 38.24
C LEU A 19 -22.15 -2.51 36.99
N TRP A 20 -21.32 -1.72 36.35
CA TRP A 20 -21.59 -1.30 34.96
C TRP A 20 -21.47 -2.56 34.08
N PRO A 21 -22.49 -2.89 33.30
CA PRO A 21 -22.37 -3.97 32.37
C PRO A 21 -21.33 -3.55 31.29
N LEU A 22 -20.23 -4.25 31.21
CA LEU A 22 -19.41 -4.31 29.99
C LEU A 22 -20.32 -4.86 28.89
N GLN A 23 -20.95 -3.98 28.12
CA GLN A 23 -21.54 -4.36 26.84
C GLN A 23 -20.38 -4.74 25.91
N ALA A 24 -20.09 -6.03 25.82
CA ALA A 24 -19.41 -6.59 24.68
C ALA A 24 -20.32 -6.31 23.47
N GLY A 25 -19.90 -5.37 22.63
CA GLY A 25 -20.61 -5.04 21.40
C GLY A 25 -20.52 -6.23 20.43
N ALA A 26 -21.51 -7.11 20.45
CA ALA A 26 -21.76 -7.99 19.32
C ALA A 26 -22.12 -7.10 18.12
N ALA A 27 -21.54 -7.38 16.94
CA ALA A 27 -21.91 -6.74 15.68
C ALA A 27 -23.43 -6.75 15.60
N SER A 28 -24.07 -5.59 15.50
CA SER A 28 -25.53 -5.58 15.47
C SER A 28 -25.96 -6.17 14.12
N PRO A 29 -26.89 -7.13 14.10
CA PRO A 29 -27.47 -7.66 12.85
C PRO A 29 -27.97 -6.59 11.90
N ASP A 30 -28.22 -5.40 12.42
CA ASP A 30 -28.64 -4.19 11.74
C ASP A 30 -27.55 -3.62 10.79
N THR A 31 -26.25 -3.73 11.13
CA THR A 31 -25.17 -3.15 10.30
C THR A 31 -24.97 -3.92 8.99
N ASP A 32 -25.16 -5.25 8.97
CA ASP A 32 -25.06 -6.06 7.76
C ASP A 32 -26.21 -5.74 6.78
N ALA A 33 -27.43 -5.72 7.28
CA ALA A 33 -28.62 -5.37 6.49
C ALA A 33 -28.53 -3.92 5.97
N LEU A 34 -28.06 -3.00 6.81
CA LEU A 34 -27.87 -1.60 6.45
C LEU A 34 -26.83 -1.43 5.34
N ALA A 35 -25.66 -2.08 5.46
CA ALA A 35 -24.61 -2.04 4.45
C ALA A 35 -25.09 -2.64 3.12
N ALA A 36 -25.76 -3.79 3.13
CA ALA A 36 -26.30 -4.42 1.92
C ALA A 36 -27.37 -3.55 1.24
N LYS A 37 -28.30 -2.97 2.01
CA LYS A 37 -29.32 -2.06 1.50
C LYS A 37 -28.73 -0.86 0.76
N HIS A 38 -27.77 -0.18 1.41
CA HIS A 38 -27.15 1.02 0.81
C HIS A 38 -26.19 0.68 -0.32
N ALA A 39 -25.52 -0.48 -0.29
CA ALA A 39 -24.72 -0.97 -1.41
C ALA A 39 -25.59 -1.14 -2.65
N SER A 40 -26.73 -1.85 -2.54
CA SER A 40 -27.68 -2.03 -3.63
C SER A 40 -28.20 -0.70 -4.19
N ALA A 41 -28.53 0.26 -3.33
CA ALA A 41 -29.02 1.58 -3.73
C ALA A 41 -27.95 2.40 -4.49
N ASN A 42 -26.66 2.17 -4.24
CA ASN A 42 -25.56 2.94 -4.82
C ASN A 42 -24.83 2.27 -5.99
N TYR A 43 -25.14 1.00 -6.34
CA TYR A 43 -24.49 0.34 -7.48
C TYR A 43 -24.65 1.10 -8.79
N LYS A 44 -25.80 1.74 -9.02
CA LYS A 44 -26.01 2.54 -10.23
C LYS A 44 -25.05 3.74 -10.29
N GLU A 45 -24.91 4.49 -9.20
CA GLU A 45 -23.98 5.61 -9.10
C GLU A 45 -22.53 5.15 -9.28
N PHE A 46 -22.18 3.96 -8.76
CA PHE A 46 -20.87 3.35 -8.94
C PHE A 46 -20.60 2.99 -10.41
N VAL A 47 -21.52 2.33 -11.09
CA VAL A 47 -21.41 2.00 -12.52
C VAL A 47 -21.25 3.27 -13.37
N GLU A 48 -22.01 4.33 -13.08
CA GLU A 48 -21.88 5.63 -13.75
C GLU A 48 -20.51 6.26 -13.54
N LEU A 49 -19.92 6.14 -12.33
CA LEU A 49 -18.57 6.62 -12.03
C LEU A 49 -17.51 5.81 -12.79
N LEU A 50 -17.66 4.48 -12.88
CA LEU A 50 -16.74 3.61 -13.62
C LEU A 50 -16.72 3.90 -15.13
N ALA A 51 -17.81 4.43 -15.68
CA ALA A 51 -17.89 4.81 -17.09
C ALA A 51 -17.01 6.03 -17.47
N LEU A 52 -16.46 6.72 -16.50
CA LEU A 52 -15.57 7.85 -16.73
C LEU A 52 -14.11 7.38 -16.82
N PRO A 53 -13.42 7.52 -17.97
CA PRO A 53 -11.98 7.31 -18.04
C PRO A 53 -11.25 8.21 -17.04
N ASN A 54 -10.15 7.70 -16.46
CA ASN A 54 -9.44 8.42 -15.38
C ASN A 54 -7.90 8.24 -15.39
N ASP A 55 -7.30 8.08 -16.58
CA ASP A 55 -5.84 8.07 -16.68
C ASP A 55 -5.30 9.50 -16.40
N ALA A 56 -4.40 9.65 -15.43
CA ALA A 56 -3.77 10.91 -15.08
C ALA A 56 -2.93 11.54 -16.21
N MET A 57 -2.65 10.78 -17.28
CA MET A 57 -2.05 11.33 -18.50
C MET A 57 -3.03 12.18 -19.33
N VAL A 58 -4.33 12.16 -19.00
CA VAL A 58 -5.39 12.91 -19.70
C VAL A 58 -6.08 13.86 -18.71
N PRO A 59 -5.58 15.10 -18.52
CA PRO A 59 -6.13 16.03 -17.52
C PRO A 59 -7.63 16.27 -17.61
N ALA A 60 -8.19 16.27 -18.84
CA ALA A 60 -9.62 16.47 -19.05
C ALA A 60 -10.48 15.34 -18.46
N ASP A 61 -9.97 14.11 -18.43
CA ASP A 61 -10.67 12.98 -17.81
C ASP A 61 -10.57 13.03 -16.29
N ILE A 62 -9.43 13.44 -15.75
CA ILE A 62 -9.27 13.73 -14.33
C ILE A 62 -10.26 14.81 -13.87
N GLN A 63 -10.37 15.92 -14.61
CA GLN A 63 -11.32 16.99 -14.27
C GLN A 63 -12.78 16.46 -14.21
N LYS A 64 -13.20 15.64 -15.18
CA LYS A 64 -14.55 15.05 -15.19
C LYS A 64 -14.80 14.17 -13.96
N ASN A 65 -13.79 13.34 -13.56
CA ASN A 65 -13.88 12.52 -12.36
C ASN A 65 -13.96 13.39 -11.10
N THR A 66 -13.12 14.43 -11.00
CA THR A 66 -13.15 15.38 -9.89
C THR A 66 -14.51 16.06 -9.78
N ASP A 67 -15.07 16.57 -10.88
CA ASP A 67 -16.39 17.23 -10.90
C ASP A 67 -17.51 16.27 -10.50
N ARG A 68 -17.47 15.03 -10.99
CA ARG A 68 -18.47 13.99 -10.65
C ARG A 68 -18.41 13.61 -9.17
N LEU A 69 -17.21 13.42 -8.63
CA LEU A 69 -17.00 13.08 -7.22
C LEU A 69 -17.32 14.27 -6.31
N GLU A 70 -16.99 15.50 -6.70
CA GLU A 70 -17.39 16.70 -5.98
C GLU A 70 -18.91 16.76 -5.79
N GLN A 71 -19.68 16.54 -6.87
CA GLN A 71 -21.15 16.47 -6.80
C GLN A 71 -21.63 15.33 -5.89
N ALA A 72 -20.96 14.16 -5.93
CA ALA A 72 -21.32 13.02 -5.10
C ALA A 72 -21.10 13.27 -3.60
N PHE A 73 -20.02 13.97 -3.23
CA PHE A 73 -19.76 14.40 -1.86
C PHE A 73 -20.74 15.50 -1.42
N GLN A 74 -20.98 16.51 -2.26
CA GLN A 74 -21.92 17.61 -1.97
C GLN A 74 -23.35 17.10 -1.74
N LYS A 75 -23.82 16.14 -2.55
CA LYS A 75 -25.12 15.46 -2.39
C LYS A 75 -25.27 14.85 -0.99
N ARG A 76 -24.16 14.44 -0.35
CA ARG A 76 -24.11 13.81 0.97
C ARG A 76 -23.81 14.80 2.11
N GLY A 77 -23.82 16.09 1.80
CA GLY A 77 -23.70 17.17 2.78
C GLY A 77 -22.26 17.61 3.08
N PHE A 78 -21.29 17.16 2.29
CA PHE A 78 -19.91 17.64 2.42
C PHE A 78 -19.76 19.05 1.84
N GLN A 79 -18.88 19.83 2.46
CA GLN A 79 -18.28 21.03 1.84
C GLN A 79 -17.05 20.57 1.07
N THR A 80 -16.91 21.03 -0.18
CA THR A 80 -15.86 20.56 -1.08
C THR A 80 -15.00 21.69 -1.60
N ARG A 81 -13.79 21.37 -2.02
CA ARG A 81 -12.87 22.27 -2.70
C ARG A 81 -11.97 21.47 -3.64
N GLN A 82 -11.89 21.90 -4.90
CA GLN A 82 -10.87 21.40 -5.80
C GLN A 82 -9.55 22.12 -5.49
N LEU A 83 -8.52 21.34 -5.17
CA LEU A 83 -7.18 21.84 -4.88
C LEU A 83 -6.37 21.84 -6.18
N PRO A 84 -5.82 22.99 -6.60
CA PRO A 84 -5.07 23.09 -7.86
C PRO A 84 -3.87 22.13 -7.88
N ASN A 85 -3.74 21.37 -8.97
CA ASN A 85 -2.65 20.44 -9.21
C ASN A 85 -2.36 20.30 -10.71
N ASN A 86 -1.60 21.22 -11.32
CA ASN A 86 -1.11 21.13 -12.70
C ASN A 86 -2.18 20.72 -13.73
N GLY A 87 -3.40 21.25 -13.61
CA GLY A 87 -4.54 20.93 -14.49
C GLY A 87 -5.25 19.60 -14.18
N LYS A 88 -4.86 18.92 -13.09
CA LYS A 88 -5.46 17.69 -12.57
C LYS A 88 -5.84 17.90 -11.10
N PRO A 89 -6.91 18.62 -10.78
CA PRO A 89 -7.21 19.02 -9.41
C PRO A 89 -7.45 17.81 -8.51
N MET A 90 -6.87 17.85 -7.29
CA MET A 90 -7.25 16.96 -6.21
C MET A 90 -8.58 17.43 -5.60
N LEU A 91 -9.36 16.52 -5.04
CA LEU A 91 -10.61 16.88 -4.38
C LEU A 91 -10.47 16.79 -2.86
N TYR A 92 -10.72 17.91 -2.19
CA TYR A 92 -10.94 17.97 -0.76
C TYR A 92 -12.43 17.97 -0.45
N ALA A 93 -12.83 17.21 0.60
CA ALA A 93 -14.19 17.23 1.13
C ALA A 93 -14.18 17.16 2.66
N GLU A 94 -15.11 17.85 3.34
CA GLU A 94 -15.24 17.86 4.80
C GLU A 94 -16.71 17.84 5.21
N LEU A 95 -17.08 17.00 6.18
CA LEU A 95 -18.40 17.09 6.80
C LEU A 95 -18.47 18.33 7.70
N PRO A 96 -19.45 19.22 7.49
CA PRO A 96 -19.56 20.46 8.24
C PRO A 96 -19.94 20.22 9.70
N GLY A 97 -19.68 21.21 10.55
CA GLY A 97 -20.03 21.15 11.96
C GLY A 97 -19.00 20.41 12.81
N ARG A 98 -17.72 20.70 12.56
CA ARG A 98 -16.59 20.17 13.33
C ARG A 98 -16.84 20.31 14.84
N ASP A 99 -16.69 19.19 15.55
CA ASP A 99 -16.74 19.13 17.01
C ASP A 99 -15.30 19.12 17.56
N PRO A 100 -14.87 20.17 18.29
CA PRO A 100 -13.51 20.25 18.82
C PRO A 100 -13.19 19.16 19.87
N ALA A 101 -14.21 18.50 20.43
CA ALA A 101 -14.02 17.39 21.35
C ALA A 101 -13.71 16.07 20.64
N LYS A 102 -13.95 15.99 19.33
CA LYS A 102 -13.71 14.79 18.51
C LYS A 102 -12.37 14.88 17.79
N LYS A 103 -11.75 13.72 17.61
CA LYS A 103 -10.60 13.58 16.72
C LYS A 103 -10.98 13.83 15.26
N THR A 104 -10.08 14.38 14.49
CA THR A 104 -10.25 14.60 13.06
C THR A 104 -9.49 13.51 12.28
N VAL A 105 -10.19 12.79 11.43
CA VAL A 105 -9.65 11.74 10.57
C VAL A 105 -9.69 12.21 9.12
N LEU A 106 -8.54 12.16 8.47
CA LEU A 106 -8.40 12.40 7.03
C LEU A 106 -8.43 11.05 6.31
N PHE A 107 -9.43 10.84 5.47
CA PHE A 107 -9.49 9.70 4.56
C PHE A 107 -8.78 10.07 3.25
N TYR A 108 -7.88 9.21 2.82
CA TYR A 108 -7.19 9.31 1.54
C TYR A 108 -7.65 8.19 0.63
N ALA A 109 -7.92 8.53 -0.61
CA ALA A 109 -8.14 7.63 -1.73
C ALA A 109 -7.66 8.34 -3.00
N HIS A 110 -7.67 7.67 -4.16
CA HIS A 110 -7.31 8.32 -5.41
C HIS A 110 -8.38 8.16 -6.49
N LEU A 111 -8.50 9.18 -7.34
CA LEU A 111 -9.53 9.24 -8.37
C LEU A 111 -9.01 8.89 -9.78
N ASP A 112 -7.70 8.89 -9.96
CA ASP A 112 -7.07 8.42 -11.19
C ASP A 112 -6.97 6.89 -11.24
N GLY A 113 -6.50 6.35 -12.34
CA GLY A 113 -6.36 4.92 -12.56
C GLY A 113 -5.27 4.61 -13.57
N GLN A 114 -4.82 3.36 -13.57
CA GLN A 114 -3.80 2.88 -14.49
C GLN A 114 -4.24 3.01 -15.94
N SER A 115 -3.26 3.35 -16.80
CA SER A 115 -3.45 3.35 -18.25
C SER A 115 -3.95 2.00 -18.74
N VAL A 116 -4.80 2.01 -19.74
CA VAL A 116 -5.43 0.79 -20.28
C VAL A 116 -5.00 0.51 -21.72
N ASN A 117 -4.89 -0.78 -22.06
CA ASN A 117 -4.89 -1.25 -23.44
C ASN A 117 -6.20 -1.98 -23.70
N PRO A 118 -7.21 -1.36 -24.34
CA PRO A 118 -8.54 -1.97 -24.51
C PRO A 118 -8.52 -3.32 -25.22
N LYS A 119 -7.54 -3.56 -26.08
CA LYS A 119 -7.41 -4.84 -26.84
C LYS A 119 -7.06 -6.04 -25.98
N GLN A 120 -6.61 -5.82 -24.74
CA GLN A 120 -6.23 -6.88 -23.81
C GLN A 120 -7.35 -7.23 -22.81
N TRP A 121 -8.46 -6.49 -22.81
CA TRP A 121 -9.61 -6.73 -21.93
C TRP A 121 -10.56 -7.76 -22.54
N GLN A 122 -11.10 -8.63 -21.69
CA GLN A 122 -12.10 -9.65 -22.09
C GLN A 122 -13.53 -9.08 -22.06
N GLN A 123 -13.70 -7.82 -22.42
CA GLN A 123 -14.97 -7.09 -22.51
C GLN A 123 -14.86 -5.97 -23.54
N GLN A 124 -15.99 -5.38 -23.92
CA GLN A 124 -16.07 -4.41 -25.00
C GLN A 124 -15.23 -3.15 -24.72
N SER A 125 -15.25 -2.68 -23.46
CA SER A 125 -14.48 -1.51 -23.03
C SER A 125 -14.05 -1.66 -21.57
N PRO A 126 -12.82 -1.22 -21.19
CA PRO A 126 -12.39 -1.14 -19.81
C PRO A 126 -13.28 -0.24 -18.93
N TRP A 127 -13.97 0.71 -19.56
CA TRP A 127 -14.83 1.71 -18.93
C TRP A 127 -16.33 1.35 -18.97
N GLU A 128 -16.67 0.21 -19.53
CA GLU A 128 -18.02 -0.34 -19.51
C GLU A 128 -18.09 -1.45 -18.47
N ALA A 129 -18.66 -1.12 -17.31
CA ALA A 129 -18.77 -2.05 -16.20
C ALA A 129 -19.53 -3.30 -16.59
N THR A 130 -18.89 -4.45 -16.51
CA THR A 130 -19.47 -5.76 -16.88
C THR A 130 -19.62 -6.63 -15.64
N LEU A 131 -20.85 -7.05 -15.35
CA LEU A 131 -21.11 -7.99 -14.26
C LEU A 131 -20.81 -9.41 -14.73
N LYS A 132 -19.99 -10.15 -13.97
CA LYS A 132 -19.65 -11.55 -14.29
C LYS A 132 -19.82 -12.45 -13.09
N GLN A 133 -20.14 -13.72 -13.38
CA GLN A 133 -20.15 -14.83 -12.43
C GLN A 133 -19.20 -15.93 -12.89
N LYS A 134 -18.84 -16.87 -12.00
CA LYS A 134 -18.14 -18.09 -12.40
C LYS A 134 -19.13 -19.13 -12.86
N ASN A 135 -18.86 -19.72 -14.04
CA ASN A 135 -19.62 -20.88 -14.54
C ASN A 135 -19.18 -22.17 -13.83
N ALA A 136 -19.81 -23.30 -14.16
CA ALA A 136 -19.51 -24.61 -13.59
C ALA A 136 -18.04 -25.09 -13.80
N LYS A 137 -17.34 -24.51 -14.77
CA LYS A 137 -15.91 -24.77 -15.02
C LYS A 137 -14.97 -23.83 -14.27
N GLY A 138 -15.51 -22.85 -13.53
CA GLY A 138 -14.74 -21.84 -12.82
C GLY A 138 -14.27 -20.67 -13.70
N GLU A 139 -14.77 -20.56 -14.94
CA GLU A 139 -14.46 -19.47 -15.87
C GLU A 139 -15.44 -18.31 -15.68
N TRP A 140 -14.97 -17.07 -15.91
CA TRP A 140 -15.82 -15.89 -15.82
C TRP A 140 -16.73 -15.77 -17.05
N GLU A 141 -18.02 -15.65 -16.82
CA GLU A 141 -19.03 -15.39 -17.85
C GLU A 141 -19.83 -14.13 -17.52
N ALA A 142 -20.09 -13.30 -18.52
CA ALA A 142 -20.90 -12.10 -18.37
C ALA A 142 -22.37 -12.47 -18.13
N ILE A 143 -23.01 -11.75 -17.21
CA ILE A 143 -24.43 -11.84 -16.92
C ILE A 143 -25.05 -10.45 -17.06
N PRO A 144 -26.39 -10.34 -17.28
CA PRO A 144 -27.05 -9.04 -17.41
C PRO A 144 -26.77 -8.11 -16.24
N LEU A 145 -26.31 -6.87 -16.54
CA LEU A 145 -25.96 -5.88 -15.54
C LEU A 145 -27.15 -5.50 -14.64
N GLU A 146 -28.38 -5.61 -15.16
CA GLU A 146 -29.62 -5.34 -14.45
C GLU A 146 -29.79 -6.21 -13.19
N LYS A 147 -29.16 -7.38 -13.16
CA LYS A 147 -29.13 -8.23 -11.96
C LYS A 147 -28.46 -7.57 -10.77
N LEU A 148 -27.55 -6.64 -11.02
CA LEU A 148 -26.90 -5.83 -9.97
C LEU A 148 -27.89 -4.94 -9.20
N TYR A 149 -29.00 -4.60 -9.84
CA TYR A 149 -30.05 -3.71 -9.29
C TYR A 149 -31.26 -4.48 -8.73
N GLY A 150 -31.17 -5.80 -8.69
CA GLY A 150 -32.24 -6.68 -8.17
C GLY A 150 -32.12 -6.91 -6.66
N ASP A 151 -33.15 -7.57 -6.10
CA ASP A 151 -33.21 -7.84 -4.66
C ASP A 151 -32.24 -8.94 -4.18
N GLN A 152 -31.71 -9.75 -5.10
CA GLN A 152 -30.82 -10.86 -4.81
C GLN A 152 -29.52 -10.71 -5.60
N VAL A 153 -28.55 -10.05 -4.98
CA VAL A 153 -27.19 -9.90 -5.51
C VAL A 153 -26.31 -10.96 -4.86
N ASP A 154 -25.72 -11.83 -5.69
CA ASP A 154 -24.78 -12.84 -5.21
C ASP A 154 -23.46 -12.15 -4.78
N PRO A 155 -22.98 -12.34 -3.55
CA PRO A 155 -21.75 -11.74 -3.07
C PRO A 155 -20.50 -12.19 -3.83
N ASP A 156 -20.55 -13.31 -4.56
CA ASP A 156 -19.44 -13.81 -5.37
C ASP A 156 -19.42 -13.26 -6.81
N TRP A 157 -20.48 -12.60 -7.24
CA TRP A 157 -20.42 -11.85 -8.51
C TRP A 157 -19.39 -10.77 -8.45
N ARG A 158 -18.83 -10.43 -9.61
CA ARG A 158 -17.82 -9.38 -9.72
C ARG A 158 -18.16 -8.36 -10.79
N LEU A 159 -17.89 -7.11 -10.47
CA LEU A 159 -18.00 -5.99 -11.39
C LEU A 159 -16.61 -5.72 -12.00
N PHE A 160 -16.48 -5.97 -13.31
CA PHE A 160 -15.25 -5.81 -14.07
C PHE A 160 -15.25 -4.43 -14.74
N ALA A 161 -14.31 -3.60 -14.38
CA ALA A 161 -14.00 -2.31 -15.02
C ALA A 161 -12.66 -1.78 -14.49
N ARG A 162 -12.01 -0.89 -15.22
CA ARG A 162 -10.87 -0.13 -14.69
C ARG A 162 -11.32 0.72 -13.50
N SER A 163 -10.50 0.75 -12.46
CA SER A 163 -10.72 1.42 -11.17
C SER A 163 -11.92 0.89 -10.38
N SER A 164 -12.45 -0.30 -10.74
CA SER A 164 -13.49 -0.91 -9.92
C SER A 164 -13.00 -1.26 -8.51
N SER A 165 -11.72 -1.60 -8.37
CA SER A 165 -11.05 -1.87 -7.10
C SER A 165 -10.06 -0.79 -6.71
N ASP A 166 -9.42 -0.13 -7.70
CA ASP A 166 -8.28 0.72 -7.54
C ASP A 166 -8.51 2.07 -8.26
N ASP A 167 -9.15 3.13 -7.65
CA ASP A 167 -9.61 3.17 -6.25
C ASP A 167 -11.05 3.73 -6.16
N LYS A 168 -11.82 3.76 -7.28
CA LYS A 168 -13.21 4.25 -7.30
C LYS A 168 -14.15 3.42 -6.42
N GLY A 169 -13.88 2.11 -6.28
CA GLY A 169 -14.64 1.22 -5.40
C GLY A 169 -14.61 1.67 -3.94
N PRO A 170 -13.43 1.77 -3.30
CA PRO A 170 -13.25 2.32 -1.96
C PRO A 170 -13.85 3.71 -1.74
N ILE A 171 -13.72 4.63 -2.72
CA ILE A 171 -14.39 5.94 -2.67
C ILE A 171 -15.91 5.76 -2.56
N MET A 172 -16.51 4.90 -3.41
CA MET A 172 -17.94 4.65 -3.38
C MET A 172 -18.39 3.92 -2.12
N MET A 173 -17.56 3.04 -1.55
CA MET A 173 -17.85 2.41 -0.24
C MET A 173 -17.92 3.47 0.87
N LEU A 174 -17.02 4.47 0.89
CA LEU A 174 -17.06 5.57 1.85
C LEU A 174 -18.33 6.41 1.68
N LEU A 175 -18.67 6.80 0.47
CA LEU A 175 -19.89 7.56 0.16
C LEU A 175 -21.15 6.77 0.57
N THR A 176 -21.17 5.46 0.33
CA THR A 176 -22.26 4.57 0.71
C THR A 176 -22.40 4.42 2.23
N ALA A 177 -21.28 4.38 2.97
CA ALA A 177 -21.30 4.37 4.43
C ALA A 177 -21.86 5.68 5.00
N ILE A 178 -21.57 6.81 4.38
CA ILE A 178 -22.16 8.11 4.74
C ILE A 178 -23.67 8.13 4.47
N ASP A 179 -24.14 7.59 3.34
CA ASP A 179 -25.57 7.48 3.05
C ASP A 179 -26.30 6.65 4.13
N ALA A 180 -25.68 5.55 4.56
CA ALA A 180 -26.23 4.70 5.62
C ALA A 180 -26.37 5.44 6.97
N LEU A 181 -25.39 6.28 7.32
CA LEU A 181 -25.46 7.11 8.53
C LEU A 181 -26.50 8.22 8.40
N ASN A 182 -26.55 8.88 7.24
CA ASN A 182 -27.50 9.96 6.98
C ASN A 182 -28.95 9.49 7.06
N GLU A 183 -29.29 8.31 6.50
CA GLU A 183 -30.64 7.73 6.61
C GLU A 183 -31.05 7.50 8.07
N GLN A 184 -30.10 7.10 8.91
CA GLN A 184 -30.37 6.88 10.35
C GLN A 184 -30.34 8.16 11.18
N GLY A 185 -30.03 9.31 10.57
CA GLY A 185 -29.83 10.57 11.30
C GLY A 185 -28.62 10.54 12.24
N ARG A 186 -27.67 9.61 12.02
CA ARG A 186 -26.48 9.41 12.87
C ARG A 186 -25.31 10.24 12.35
N LYS A 187 -24.59 10.86 13.27
CA LYS A 187 -23.35 11.59 12.94
C LYS A 187 -22.14 10.71 13.22
N PRO A 188 -21.05 10.83 12.42
CA PRO A 188 -19.80 10.18 12.75
C PRO A 188 -19.28 10.53 14.15
N SER A 189 -18.61 9.58 14.79
CA SER A 189 -17.93 9.76 16.08
C SER A 189 -16.63 10.54 15.97
N VAL A 190 -16.16 10.80 14.75
CA VAL A 190 -14.98 11.60 14.42
C VAL A 190 -15.36 12.75 13.50
N ASN A 191 -14.52 13.78 13.43
CA ASN A 191 -14.60 14.77 12.35
C ASN A 191 -14.03 14.14 11.08
N VAL A 192 -14.76 14.23 9.98
CA VAL A 192 -14.41 13.55 8.72
C VAL A 192 -13.90 14.55 7.70
N LYS A 193 -12.68 14.33 7.23
CA LYS A 193 -12.10 14.98 6.06
C LYS A 193 -11.71 13.94 5.04
N VAL A 194 -11.73 14.30 3.77
CA VAL A 194 -11.32 13.43 2.65
C VAL A 194 -10.40 14.21 1.73
N ILE A 195 -9.36 13.56 1.24
CA ILE A 195 -8.57 14.02 0.09
C ILE A 195 -8.54 12.91 -0.95
N LEU A 196 -8.88 13.25 -2.18
CA LEU A 196 -8.74 12.35 -3.32
C LEU A 196 -7.57 12.83 -4.17
N ASP A 197 -6.53 11.99 -4.25
CA ASP A 197 -5.38 12.22 -5.13
C ASP A 197 -5.78 12.04 -6.60
N SER A 198 -5.13 12.75 -7.47
CA SER A 198 -5.41 12.76 -8.91
C SER A 198 -4.28 12.19 -9.76
N GLU A 199 -3.18 11.73 -9.13
CA GLU A 199 -1.97 11.23 -9.79
C GLU A 199 -1.30 10.09 -9.00
N GLU A 200 -2.06 9.32 -8.20
CA GLU A 200 -1.51 8.23 -7.38
C GLU A 200 -0.76 7.22 -8.26
N GLU A 201 -1.38 6.80 -9.34
CA GLU A 201 -0.89 5.81 -10.30
C GLU A 201 0.34 6.29 -11.13
N LYS A 202 0.73 7.54 -10.94
CA LYS A 202 1.97 8.13 -11.46
C LYS A 202 2.96 8.47 -10.33
N GLY A 203 2.72 7.94 -9.12
CA GLY A 203 3.57 8.09 -7.94
C GLY A 203 3.35 9.39 -7.17
N SER A 204 2.21 10.05 -7.31
CA SER A 204 1.82 11.27 -6.56
C SER A 204 2.91 12.37 -6.53
N PRO A 205 3.47 12.79 -7.66
CA PRO A 205 4.66 13.66 -7.67
C PRO A 205 4.43 15.02 -7.02
N THR A 206 3.18 15.43 -6.88
CA THR A 206 2.77 16.76 -6.38
C THR A 206 2.07 16.71 -5.03
N LEU A 207 1.70 15.53 -4.53
CA LEU A 207 0.87 15.35 -3.33
C LEU A 207 1.45 16.09 -2.11
N GLY A 208 2.75 15.93 -1.84
CA GLY A 208 3.42 16.61 -0.73
C GLY A 208 3.28 18.14 -0.82
N ALA A 209 3.54 18.71 -1.99
CA ALA A 209 3.42 20.14 -2.21
C ALA A 209 1.97 20.65 -2.07
N VAL A 210 0.98 19.90 -2.55
CA VAL A 210 -0.44 20.26 -2.39
C VAL A 210 -0.84 20.20 -0.90
N ILE A 211 -0.36 19.21 -0.15
CA ILE A 211 -0.61 19.11 1.29
C ILE A 211 0.02 20.28 2.03
N ASP A 212 1.27 20.63 1.75
CA ASP A 212 1.97 21.74 2.41
C ASP A 212 1.28 23.08 2.15
N GLN A 213 0.81 23.32 0.91
CA GLN A 213 0.06 24.53 0.54
C GLN A 213 -1.30 24.61 1.23
N ASN A 214 -1.87 23.48 1.66
CA ASN A 214 -3.18 23.38 2.27
C ASN A 214 -3.12 22.78 3.70
N ALA A 215 -1.98 22.93 4.41
CA ALA A 215 -1.71 22.27 5.69
C ALA A 215 -2.78 22.51 6.75
N GLU A 216 -3.27 23.76 6.90
CA GLU A 216 -4.34 24.09 7.85
C GLU A 216 -5.68 23.45 7.47
N LEU A 217 -5.98 23.35 6.17
CA LEU A 217 -7.19 22.70 5.67
C LEU A 217 -7.15 21.19 5.93
N LEU A 218 -5.99 20.55 5.73
CA LEU A 218 -5.79 19.11 5.84
C LEU A 218 -5.37 18.65 7.24
N LYS A 219 -5.22 19.58 8.18
CA LYS A 219 -4.88 19.26 9.57
C LYS A 219 -5.81 18.18 10.15
N SER A 220 -5.23 17.11 10.65
CA SER A 220 -5.92 15.93 11.15
C SER A 220 -5.17 15.28 12.31
N ASP A 221 -5.78 14.33 13.00
CA ASP A 221 -5.15 13.53 14.06
C ASP A 221 -4.66 12.16 13.54
N ALA A 222 -5.24 11.71 12.42
CA ALA A 222 -4.87 10.45 11.77
C ALA A 222 -5.19 10.49 10.26
N LEU A 223 -4.45 9.72 9.49
CA LEU A 223 -4.67 9.47 8.05
C LEU A 223 -5.10 8.01 7.86
N LEU A 224 -6.26 7.79 7.22
CA LEU A 224 -6.71 6.48 6.76
C LEU A 224 -6.61 6.42 5.25
N VAL A 225 -5.85 5.45 4.75
CA VAL A 225 -5.66 5.23 3.31
C VAL A 225 -6.59 4.09 2.90
N LEU A 226 -7.52 4.35 2.00
CA LEU A 226 -8.53 3.38 1.55
C LEU A 226 -8.10 2.69 0.26
N ASP A 227 -6.88 2.25 0.19
CA ASP A 227 -6.26 1.70 -1.01
C ASP A 227 -5.67 0.30 -0.74
N GLY A 228 -5.55 -0.49 -1.80
CA GLY A 228 -4.94 -1.81 -1.80
C GLY A 228 -5.88 -2.97 -1.44
N PRO A 229 -5.45 -4.20 -1.73
CA PRO A 229 -6.24 -5.39 -1.50
C PRO A 229 -6.16 -5.89 -0.05
N MET A 230 -7.25 -6.52 0.41
CA MET A 230 -7.26 -7.29 1.65
C MET A 230 -6.24 -8.44 1.62
N HIS A 231 -5.97 -9.02 2.78
CA HIS A 231 -5.18 -10.25 2.90
C HIS A 231 -5.80 -11.40 2.04
N GLN A 232 -4.96 -12.33 1.57
CA GLN A 232 -5.39 -13.44 0.68
C GLN A 232 -6.54 -14.30 1.25
N THR A 233 -6.73 -14.30 2.55
CA THR A 233 -7.88 -14.95 3.20
C THR A 233 -9.19 -14.20 3.04
N ASN A 234 -9.18 -13.02 2.43
CA ASN A 234 -10.30 -12.10 2.31
C ASN A 234 -10.92 -11.68 3.66
N LYS A 235 -10.16 -11.78 4.75
CA LYS A 235 -10.54 -11.30 6.08
C LYS A 235 -10.32 -9.80 6.20
N PRO A 236 -11.10 -9.10 7.04
CA PRO A 236 -10.87 -7.70 7.36
C PRO A 236 -9.39 -7.47 7.72
N THR A 237 -8.77 -6.49 7.06
CA THR A 237 -7.32 -6.29 7.12
C THR A 237 -7.00 -4.85 7.51
N LEU A 238 -5.97 -4.67 8.33
CA LEU A 238 -5.37 -3.38 8.69
C LEU A 238 -3.87 -3.46 8.43
N VAL A 239 -3.34 -2.49 7.66
CA VAL A 239 -1.91 -2.45 7.30
C VAL A 239 -1.29 -1.19 7.90
N PHE A 240 -0.25 -1.35 8.69
CA PHE A 240 0.34 -0.30 9.52
C PHE A 240 1.60 0.33 8.93
N GLY A 241 1.99 -0.06 7.74
CA GLY A 241 3.16 0.49 7.08
C GLY A 241 3.40 -0.11 5.71
N ASN A 242 4.28 0.54 4.97
CA ASN A 242 4.73 0.13 3.65
C ASN A 242 6.25 0.24 3.53
N ARG A 243 6.84 -0.58 2.66
CA ARG A 243 8.24 -0.44 2.30
C ARG A 243 8.42 0.73 1.34
N GLY A 244 9.59 1.34 1.41
CA GLY A 244 10.03 2.29 0.40
C GLY A 244 10.86 1.60 -0.69
N VAL A 245 11.32 2.39 -1.66
CA VAL A 245 12.19 1.92 -2.74
C VAL A 245 13.29 2.94 -3.02
N ALA A 246 14.51 2.44 -3.27
CA ALA A 246 15.62 3.19 -3.82
C ALA A 246 16.16 2.43 -5.04
N LEU A 247 16.47 3.15 -6.11
CA LEU A 247 17.03 2.60 -7.32
C LEU A 247 18.51 2.97 -7.41
N ALA A 248 19.33 2.05 -7.90
CA ALA A 248 20.74 2.30 -8.14
C ALA A 248 21.21 1.58 -9.38
N THR A 249 22.06 2.26 -10.16
CA THR A 249 22.74 1.69 -11.31
C THR A 249 24.23 1.55 -10.99
N ILE A 250 24.76 0.35 -11.07
CA ILE A 250 26.20 0.08 -10.94
C ILE A 250 26.77 -0.10 -12.35
N THR A 251 27.77 0.69 -12.71
CA THR A 251 28.54 0.49 -13.93
C THR A 251 29.96 0.10 -13.55
N VAL A 252 30.41 -1.07 -13.98
CA VAL A 252 31.80 -1.51 -13.87
C VAL A 252 32.49 -1.27 -15.20
N PHE A 253 33.67 -0.64 -15.14
CA PHE A 253 34.44 -0.26 -16.32
C PHE A 253 35.57 -1.25 -16.63
N GLY A 254 35.72 -1.61 -17.90
CA GLY A 254 36.84 -2.33 -18.50
C GLY A 254 37.77 -1.36 -19.23
N ALA A 255 38.30 -1.79 -20.38
CA ALA A 255 39.11 -0.95 -21.27
C ALA A 255 38.28 0.21 -21.85
N LYS A 256 38.95 1.22 -22.45
CA LYS A 256 38.31 2.40 -23.05
C LYS A 256 37.32 2.07 -24.18
N GLN A 257 37.50 0.94 -24.80
CA GLN A 257 36.68 0.44 -25.90
C GLN A 257 36.58 -1.08 -25.84
N GLY A 258 35.60 -1.66 -26.51
CA GLY A 258 35.49 -3.10 -26.65
C GLY A 258 36.74 -3.69 -27.35
N LEU A 259 37.25 -4.78 -26.80
CA LEU A 259 38.50 -5.42 -27.28
C LEU A 259 38.19 -6.78 -27.91
N HIS A 260 38.96 -7.16 -28.95
CA HIS A 260 38.91 -8.50 -29.53
C HIS A 260 39.39 -9.53 -28.47
N SER A 261 38.50 -10.45 -28.04
CA SER A 261 38.81 -11.40 -26.96
C SER A 261 39.93 -12.36 -27.27
N GLY A 262 40.16 -12.70 -28.56
CA GLY A 262 41.28 -13.53 -29.00
C GLY A 262 42.64 -12.87 -28.84
N HIS A 263 42.70 -11.54 -28.91
CA HIS A 263 43.97 -10.81 -28.75
C HIS A 263 44.22 -10.37 -27.31
N PHE A 264 43.17 -10.06 -26.57
CA PHE A 264 43.29 -9.44 -25.26
C PHE A 264 42.68 -10.28 -24.12
N GLY A 265 42.14 -11.49 -24.39
CA GLY A 265 41.79 -12.46 -23.38
C GLY A 265 43.00 -12.81 -22.52
N ASN A 266 42.83 -13.02 -21.23
CA ASN A 266 43.86 -13.21 -20.20
C ASN A 266 44.79 -12.00 -19.97
N TYR A 267 44.65 -10.92 -20.75
CA TYR A 267 45.44 -9.70 -20.60
C TYR A 267 44.58 -8.55 -20.04
N SER A 268 43.41 -8.33 -20.63
CA SER A 268 42.46 -7.31 -20.14
C SER A 268 41.35 -7.94 -19.32
N ALA A 269 41.06 -7.37 -18.16
CA ALA A 269 39.97 -7.82 -17.33
C ALA A 269 38.59 -7.58 -18.00
N ASN A 270 37.70 -8.56 -17.88
CA ASN A 270 36.34 -8.46 -18.41
C ASN A 270 35.40 -7.82 -17.34
N PRO A 271 34.77 -6.66 -17.64
CA PRO A 271 33.89 -5.99 -16.70
C PRO A 271 32.63 -6.82 -16.36
N ALA A 272 32.15 -7.68 -17.28
CA ALA A 272 31.04 -8.59 -16.99
C ALA A 272 31.37 -9.58 -15.87
N GLN A 273 32.58 -10.18 -15.93
CA GLN A 273 33.09 -11.07 -14.90
C GLN A 273 33.25 -10.32 -13.55
N ARG A 274 33.85 -9.13 -13.59
CA ARG A 274 34.04 -8.29 -12.40
C ARG A 274 32.71 -7.87 -11.76
N LEU A 275 31.71 -7.47 -12.58
CA LEU A 275 30.37 -7.13 -12.08
C LEU A 275 29.68 -8.35 -11.45
N SER A 276 29.77 -9.52 -12.08
CA SER A 276 29.19 -10.76 -11.53
C SER A 276 29.79 -11.11 -10.16
N GLN A 277 31.13 -10.99 -10.00
CA GLN A 277 31.81 -11.20 -8.73
C GLN A 277 31.40 -10.16 -7.67
N LEU A 278 31.25 -8.90 -8.06
CA LEU A 278 30.80 -7.83 -7.18
C LEU A 278 29.38 -8.09 -6.68
N LEU A 279 28.44 -8.43 -7.56
CA LEU A 279 27.07 -8.76 -7.19
C LEU A 279 27.00 -10.00 -6.29
N ALA A 280 27.78 -11.05 -6.60
CA ALA A 280 27.86 -12.25 -5.77
C ALA A 280 28.43 -11.98 -4.36
N SER A 281 29.24 -10.92 -4.17
CA SER A 281 29.73 -10.52 -2.85
C SER A 281 28.67 -9.80 -1.99
N MET A 282 27.55 -9.36 -2.60
CA MET A 282 26.51 -8.58 -1.90
C MET A 282 25.40 -9.43 -1.28
N LYS A 283 25.26 -10.69 -1.69
CA LYS A 283 24.18 -11.56 -1.25
C LYS A 283 24.68 -13.01 -1.21
N ASP A 284 24.36 -13.75 -0.15
CA ASP A 284 24.73 -15.15 -0.03
C ASP A 284 23.72 -16.10 -0.71
N GLU A 285 24.05 -17.41 -0.72
CA GLU A 285 23.19 -18.45 -1.32
C GLU A 285 21.84 -18.63 -0.60
N THR A 286 21.68 -18.11 0.62
CA THR A 286 20.43 -18.15 1.35
C THR A 286 19.53 -16.97 1.06
N GLY A 287 19.99 -16.03 0.22
CA GLY A 287 19.30 -14.80 -0.14
C GLY A 287 19.52 -13.63 0.81
N ARG A 288 20.39 -13.80 1.84
CA ARG A 288 20.71 -12.76 2.81
C ARG A 288 21.73 -11.78 2.23
N VAL A 289 21.48 -10.49 2.38
CA VAL A 289 22.45 -9.44 1.99
C VAL A 289 23.64 -9.47 2.95
N THR A 290 24.84 -9.55 2.40
CA THR A 290 26.12 -9.66 3.13
C THR A 290 26.85 -8.33 3.28
N ILE A 291 26.30 -7.25 2.75
CA ILE A 291 26.84 -5.89 2.94
C ILE A 291 26.84 -5.57 4.44
N PRO A 292 27.98 -5.25 5.06
CA PRO A 292 28.04 -4.95 6.49
C PRO A 292 27.11 -3.79 6.88
N GLY A 293 26.37 -3.96 7.97
CA GLY A 293 25.44 -2.96 8.48
C GLY A 293 24.06 -2.93 7.80
N TYR A 294 23.83 -3.78 6.77
CA TYR A 294 22.59 -3.72 5.97
C TYR A 294 21.31 -3.95 6.79
N TYR A 295 21.38 -4.80 7.83
CA TYR A 295 20.24 -5.15 8.70
C TYR A 295 20.34 -4.60 10.13
N ASP A 296 21.46 -4.01 10.53
CA ASP A 296 21.78 -3.71 11.94
C ASP A 296 20.81 -2.75 12.62
N ALA A 297 20.22 -1.85 11.84
CA ALA A 297 19.25 -0.88 12.35
C ALA A 297 17.87 -1.49 12.60
N VAL A 298 17.55 -2.64 11.98
CA VAL A 298 16.23 -3.27 12.08
C VAL A 298 16.11 -4.01 13.40
N LYS A 299 15.11 -3.62 14.20
CA LYS A 299 14.79 -4.29 15.46
C LYS A 299 13.33 -4.71 15.47
N ILE A 300 13.10 -5.97 15.78
CA ILE A 300 11.77 -6.56 15.90
C ILE A 300 11.62 -7.02 17.35
N ASP A 301 10.69 -6.44 18.08
CA ASP A 301 10.39 -6.84 19.45
C ASP A 301 9.43 -8.04 19.49
N ALA A 302 9.32 -8.67 20.67
CA ALA A 302 8.48 -9.84 20.86
C ALA A 302 6.98 -9.58 20.61
N ALA A 303 6.51 -8.35 20.81
CA ALA A 303 5.11 -7.98 20.53
C ALA A 303 4.86 -7.94 19.03
N ALA A 304 5.77 -7.35 18.27
CA ALA A 304 5.72 -7.33 16.80
C ALA A 304 5.84 -8.74 16.23
N GLU A 305 6.77 -9.57 16.74
CA GLU A 305 6.89 -10.97 16.32
C GLU A 305 5.58 -11.75 16.51
N LYS A 306 4.94 -11.59 17.67
CA LYS A 306 3.66 -12.26 17.97
C LYS A 306 2.54 -11.83 17.00
N ILE A 307 2.46 -10.54 16.65
CA ILE A 307 1.45 -10.04 15.72
C ILE A 307 1.72 -10.56 14.31
N MET A 308 2.95 -10.52 13.85
CA MET A 308 3.33 -11.06 12.54
C MET A 308 3.08 -12.57 12.42
N ALA A 309 3.39 -13.34 13.47
CA ALA A 309 3.10 -14.77 13.51
C ALA A 309 1.61 -15.12 13.51
N ALA A 310 0.74 -14.17 13.87
CA ALA A 310 -0.72 -14.34 13.84
C ALA A 310 -1.33 -14.04 12.47
N VAL A 311 -0.58 -13.49 11.51
CA VAL A 311 -1.04 -13.31 10.14
C VAL A 311 -1.24 -14.68 9.50
N PRO A 312 -2.42 -14.97 8.93
CA PRO A 312 -2.76 -16.31 8.45
C PRO A 312 -2.22 -16.57 7.03
N ASP A 313 -0.93 -16.31 6.80
CA ASP A 313 -0.27 -16.61 5.53
C ASP A 313 -0.13 -18.13 5.31
N ASP A 314 -0.56 -18.62 4.15
CA ASP A 314 -0.22 -19.97 3.69
C ASP A 314 1.03 -19.93 2.82
N GLU A 315 2.20 -20.02 3.45
CA GLU A 315 3.47 -19.98 2.73
C GLU A 315 3.67 -21.18 1.78
N THR A 316 2.98 -22.30 2.02
CA THR A 316 3.02 -23.45 1.11
C THR A 316 2.25 -23.16 -0.16
N ALA A 317 1.04 -22.62 -0.04
CA ALA A 317 0.27 -22.16 -1.19
C ALA A 317 0.99 -21.01 -1.91
N LEU A 318 1.62 -20.09 -1.17
CA LEU A 318 2.40 -18.97 -1.74
C LEU A 318 3.56 -19.52 -2.59
N ARG A 319 4.41 -20.40 -2.07
CA ARG A 319 5.51 -21.02 -2.83
C ARG A 319 5.01 -21.76 -4.07
N LYS A 320 3.91 -22.52 -3.92
CA LYS A 320 3.29 -23.23 -5.06
C LYS A 320 2.84 -22.25 -6.16
N ARG A 321 2.19 -21.14 -5.77
CA ARG A 321 1.74 -20.11 -6.72
C ARG A 321 2.92 -19.43 -7.42
N LEU A 322 4.02 -19.18 -6.69
CA LEU A 322 5.23 -18.57 -7.24
C LEU A 322 6.09 -19.55 -8.05
N GLY A 323 5.82 -20.86 -7.99
CA GLY A 323 6.61 -21.88 -8.68
C GLY A 323 8.01 -22.06 -8.10
N ILE A 324 8.23 -21.79 -6.79
CA ILE A 324 9.50 -21.91 -6.12
C ILE A 324 9.49 -23.06 -5.10
N ALA A 325 10.60 -23.78 -5.02
CA ALA A 325 10.73 -24.88 -4.06
C ALA A 325 10.95 -24.40 -2.62
N GLN A 326 11.68 -23.30 -2.44
CA GLN A 326 12.03 -22.73 -1.14
C GLN A 326 12.04 -21.20 -1.22
N ALA A 327 11.70 -20.56 -0.10
CA ALA A 327 11.88 -19.12 0.08
C ALA A 327 13.34 -18.80 0.48
N GLU A 328 13.79 -17.56 0.26
CA GLU A 328 15.04 -17.05 0.84
C GLU A 328 14.94 -17.01 2.37
N LYS A 329 16.09 -17.12 3.06
CA LYS A 329 16.15 -17.22 4.52
C LYS A 329 16.43 -15.87 5.18
N VAL A 330 15.57 -14.89 4.87
CA VAL A 330 15.58 -13.57 5.52
C VAL A 330 14.33 -13.46 6.38
N GLY A 331 14.52 -13.43 7.72
CA GLY A 331 13.40 -13.55 8.66
C GLY A 331 12.92 -15.01 8.87
N LYS A 332 11.99 -15.19 9.82
CA LYS A 332 11.46 -16.51 10.22
C LYS A 332 10.27 -16.95 9.36
N ASN A 333 9.58 -15.99 8.74
CA ASN A 333 8.39 -16.18 7.90
C ASN A 333 8.24 -15.03 6.90
N TYR A 334 7.25 -15.11 6.02
CA TYR A 334 6.98 -14.09 5.02
C TYR A 334 6.79 -12.69 5.62
N GLN A 335 6.03 -12.56 6.69
CA GLN A 335 5.79 -11.25 7.32
C GLN A 335 7.06 -10.65 7.91
N GLU A 336 7.90 -11.46 8.54
CA GLU A 336 9.18 -11.00 9.10
C GLU A 336 10.15 -10.62 7.97
N ALA A 337 10.19 -11.36 6.87
CA ALA A 337 11.03 -11.03 5.71
C ALA A 337 10.75 -9.63 5.16
N LEU A 338 9.49 -9.18 5.21
CA LEU A 338 9.10 -7.84 4.78
C LEU A 338 9.61 -6.71 5.70
N GLN A 339 10.02 -7.03 6.94
CA GLN A 339 10.54 -6.03 7.88
C GLN A 339 12.01 -5.69 7.65
N TYR A 340 12.69 -6.40 6.78
CA TYR A 340 14.10 -6.16 6.43
C TYR A 340 14.22 -5.48 5.07
N PRO A 341 15.23 -4.61 4.87
CA PRO A 341 15.53 -4.08 3.55
C PRO A 341 15.94 -5.22 2.61
N SER A 342 15.65 -5.10 1.31
CA SER A 342 16.07 -6.09 0.32
C SER A 342 16.95 -5.45 -0.75
N LEU A 343 17.78 -6.27 -1.38
CA LEU A 343 18.57 -5.93 -2.55
C LEU A 343 18.20 -6.88 -3.67
N ASN A 344 17.72 -6.35 -4.78
CA ASN A 344 17.32 -7.10 -5.95
C ASN A 344 18.03 -6.57 -7.20
N VAL A 345 18.52 -7.47 -8.06
CA VAL A 345 19.03 -7.13 -9.38
C VAL A 345 17.87 -7.22 -10.36
N ARG A 346 17.37 -6.05 -10.80
CA ARG A 346 16.23 -5.98 -11.74
C ARG A 346 16.64 -6.04 -13.21
N GLY A 347 17.94 -5.83 -13.48
CA GLY A 347 18.49 -5.91 -14.83
C GLY A 347 20.01 -5.99 -14.81
N MET A 348 20.59 -6.65 -15.83
CA MET A 348 22.03 -6.75 -16.00
C MET A 348 22.37 -6.81 -17.50
N ALA A 349 23.40 -6.08 -17.92
CA ALA A 349 23.82 -6.04 -19.32
C ALA A 349 25.34 -5.91 -19.44
N ALA A 350 25.94 -6.65 -20.42
CA ALA A 350 27.32 -6.50 -20.83
C ALA A 350 27.52 -7.16 -22.22
N GLY A 351 27.87 -6.36 -23.21
CA GLY A 351 27.96 -6.85 -24.61
C GLY A 351 26.60 -7.31 -25.16
N ASP A 352 26.63 -8.09 -26.22
CA ASP A 352 25.43 -8.61 -26.89
C ASP A 352 25.30 -10.12 -26.69
N VAL A 353 24.06 -10.63 -26.72
CA VAL A 353 23.75 -12.07 -26.65
C VAL A 353 22.95 -12.55 -27.86
N GLY A 354 22.91 -13.87 -28.07
CA GLY A 354 22.20 -14.50 -29.20
C GLY A 354 22.84 -14.16 -30.55
N PRO A 355 22.07 -13.92 -31.62
CA PRO A 355 22.60 -13.67 -32.97
C PRO A 355 23.50 -12.43 -33.11
N LYS A 356 23.44 -11.50 -32.16
CA LYS A 356 24.29 -10.29 -32.13
C LYS A 356 25.58 -10.48 -31.34
N ALA A 357 25.79 -11.63 -30.69
CA ALA A 357 26.97 -11.92 -29.88
C ALA A 357 28.24 -11.82 -30.73
N ARG A 358 29.27 -11.16 -30.19
CA ARG A 358 30.57 -10.99 -30.81
C ARG A 358 31.68 -11.54 -29.91
N THR A 359 32.85 -11.89 -30.50
CA THR A 359 34.03 -12.32 -29.73
C THR A 359 34.75 -11.10 -29.14
N ILE A 360 34.15 -10.48 -28.13
CA ILE A 360 34.55 -9.19 -27.57
C ILE A 360 34.70 -9.27 -26.05
N ILE A 361 35.63 -8.50 -25.48
CA ILE A 361 35.62 -8.05 -24.09
C ILE A 361 34.93 -6.68 -24.09
N PRO A 362 33.74 -6.52 -23.49
CA PRO A 362 33.03 -5.24 -23.51
C PRO A 362 33.80 -4.17 -22.72
N GLU A 363 33.53 -2.90 -23.01
CA GLU A 363 34.09 -1.75 -22.27
C GLU A 363 33.41 -1.51 -20.91
N THR A 364 32.16 -1.93 -20.77
CA THR A 364 31.38 -1.76 -19.55
C THR A 364 30.49 -2.98 -19.27
N ALA A 365 30.11 -3.12 -18.01
CA ALA A 365 29.02 -3.97 -17.55
C ALA A 365 28.14 -3.18 -16.56
N VAL A 366 26.83 -3.29 -16.70
CA VAL A 366 25.84 -2.51 -15.95
C VAL A 366 24.89 -3.43 -15.20
N ALA A 367 24.58 -3.10 -13.95
CA ALA A 367 23.50 -3.71 -13.18
C ALA A 367 22.57 -2.64 -12.64
N GLU A 368 21.27 -2.87 -12.84
CA GLU A 368 20.19 -2.08 -12.26
C GLU A 368 19.72 -2.76 -10.97
N LEU A 369 19.71 -2.02 -9.87
CA LEU A 369 19.32 -2.50 -8.57
C LEU A 369 18.03 -1.82 -8.10
N ASP A 370 17.24 -2.59 -7.36
CA ASP A 370 16.08 -2.14 -6.59
C ASP A 370 16.32 -2.55 -5.13
N LEU A 371 16.40 -1.54 -4.26
CA LEU A 371 16.59 -1.71 -2.83
C LEU A 371 15.27 -1.35 -2.13
N ARG A 372 14.58 -2.35 -1.58
CA ARG A 372 13.43 -2.03 -0.73
C ARG A 372 13.94 -1.56 0.62
N THR A 373 13.44 -0.41 1.05
CA THR A 373 13.81 0.22 2.32
C THR A 373 12.75 -0.02 3.39
N VAL A 374 13.15 0.12 4.64
CA VAL A 374 12.27 0.13 5.82
C VAL A 374 12.53 1.43 6.59
N PRO A 375 11.67 1.86 7.53
CA PRO A 375 11.85 3.14 8.21
C PRO A 375 13.22 3.31 8.88
N GLU A 376 13.82 2.22 9.36
CA GLU A 376 15.13 2.21 10.00
C GLU A 376 16.30 2.32 9.02
N THR A 377 16.05 2.07 7.72
CA THR A 377 17.09 2.06 6.68
C THR A 377 16.67 2.92 5.49
N PRO A 378 16.70 4.26 5.65
CA PRO A 378 16.31 5.16 4.58
C PRO A 378 17.22 5.01 3.35
N PRO A 379 16.77 5.39 2.14
CA PRO A 379 17.48 5.20 0.88
C PRO A 379 18.93 5.66 0.90
N ALA A 380 19.21 6.87 1.40
CA ALA A 380 20.57 7.39 1.47
C ALA A 380 21.50 6.51 2.32
N HIS A 381 20.98 5.88 3.39
CA HIS A 381 21.74 4.94 4.21
C HIS A 381 22.14 3.69 3.41
N LEU A 382 21.17 3.04 2.74
CA LEU A 382 21.46 1.83 1.96
C LEU A 382 22.39 2.09 0.76
N ILE A 383 22.20 3.22 0.06
CA ILE A 383 23.10 3.64 -1.03
C ILE A 383 24.52 3.91 -0.48
N GLY A 384 24.62 4.52 0.70
CA GLY A 384 25.92 4.72 1.37
C GLY A 384 26.62 3.41 1.72
N LEU A 385 25.88 2.41 2.23
CA LEU A 385 26.42 1.07 2.50
C LEU A 385 26.84 0.35 1.22
N LEU A 386 26.04 0.45 0.16
CA LEU A 386 26.34 -0.11 -1.16
C LEU A 386 27.67 0.45 -1.70
N LYS A 387 27.86 1.78 -1.69
CA LYS A 387 29.10 2.44 -2.12
C LYS A 387 30.30 1.97 -1.32
N LYS A 388 30.20 1.96 0.02
CA LYS A 388 31.27 1.46 0.90
C LYS A 388 31.62 0.00 0.64
N HIS A 389 30.64 -0.86 0.36
CA HIS A 389 30.89 -2.26 0.03
C HIS A 389 31.66 -2.38 -1.30
N ILE A 390 31.28 -1.62 -2.33
CA ILE A 390 31.97 -1.60 -3.63
C ILE A 390 33.43 -1.16 -3.43
N GLU A 391 33.68 -0.13 -2.65
CA GLU A 391 35.04 0.32 -2.31
C GLU A 391 35.82 -0.77 -1.54
N ALA A 392 35.19 -1.45 -0.59
CA ALA A 392 35.80 -2.55 0.18
C ALA A 392 36.16 -3.76 -0.73
N GLN A 393 35.47 -3.93 -1.88
CA GLN A 393 35.84 -4.92 -2.90
C GLN A 393 37.00 -4.44 -3.80
N GLY A 394 37.61 -3.31 -3.46
CA GLY A 394 38.79 -2.74 -4.13
C GLY A 394 38.47 -1.90 -5.36
N TYR A 395 37.23 -1.46 -5.54
CA TYR A 395 36.86 -0.54 -6.61
C TYR A 395 37.10 0.91 -6.20
N HIS A 396 37.61 1.69 -7.13
CA HIS A 396 37.57 3.16 -7.03
C HIS A 396 36.28 3.66 -7.69
N LEU A 397 35.48 4.42 -6.92
CA LEU A 397 34.24 5.02 -7.42
C LEU A 397 34.54 6.31 -8.18
N VAL A 398 34.06 6.37 -9.43
CA VAL A 398 34.18 7.54 -10.31
C VAL A 398 32.85 8.25 -10.51
N GLN A 399 32.91 9.51 -10.89
CA GLN A 399 31.74 10.30 -11.28
C GLN A 399 31.54 10.20 -12.79
N GLY A 400 30.58 9.37 -13.23
CA GLY A 400 30.33 9.13 -14.64
C GLY A 400 31.37 8.21 -15.30
N THR A 401 31.98 8.66 -16.39
CA THR A 401 33.02 7.88 -17.13
C THR A 401 34.41 8.16 -16.56
N PRO A 402 35.24 7.12 -16.32
CA PRO A 402 36.59 7.31 -15.80
C PRO A 402 37.48 8.15 -16.69
N THR A 403 38.28 9.04 -16.12
CA THR A 403 39.32 9.80 -16.77
C THR A 403 40.54 8.90 -17.12
N ASP A 404 41.47 9.40 -17.93
CA ASP A 404 42.70 8.67 -18.27
C ASP A 404 43.62 8.52 -17.05
N GLU A 405 43.65 9.49 -16.17
CA GLU A 405 44.40 9.46 -14.91
C GLU A 405 43.82 8.39 -13.97
N GLU A 406 42.50 8.31 -13.83
CA GLU A 406 41.85 7.27 -13.00
C GLU A 406 42.11 5.89 -13.55
N ARG A 407 42.03 5.70 -14.89
CA ARG A 407 42.35 4.44 -15.57
C ARG A 407 43.81 4.02 -15.41
N ALA A 408 44.73 4.98 -15.36
CA ALA A 408 46.14 4.71 -15.15
C ALA A 408 46.48 4.34 -13.72
N LYS A 409 45.68 4.84 -12.76
CA LYS A 409 45.93 4.71 -11.33
C LYS A 409 45.22 3.53 -10.68
N TYR A 410 44.02 3.20 -11.11
CA TYR A 410 43.16 2.21 -10.46
C TYR A 410 42.82 1.04 -11.38
N ASP A 411 43.04 -0.19 -10.89
CA ASP A 411 42.74 -1.42 -11.63
C ASP A 411 41.25 -1.71 -11.73
N LYS A 412 40.48 -1.40 -10.68
CA LYS A 412 39.02 -1.61 -10.60
C LYS A 412 38.31 -0.28 -10.52
N LEU A 413 37.49 0.02 -11.53
CA LEU A 413 36.73 1.25 -11.63
C LEU A 413 35.23 0.96 -11.68
N ALA A 414 34.43 1.67 -10.90
CA ALA A 414 32.98 1.59 -10.94
C ALA A 414 32.34 2.95 -10.74
N ALA A 415 31.13 3.13 -11.26
CA ALA A 415 30.25 4.24 -10.94
C ALA A 415 28.98 3.72 -10.29
N VAL A 416 28.42 4.48 -9.35
CA VAL A 416 27.10 4.23 -8.76
C VAL A 416 26.26 5.48 -8.97
N ALA A 417 25.30 5.38 -9.86
CA ALA A 417 24.22 6.36 -9.99
C ALA A 417 23.04 5.92 -9.12
N SER A 418 22.34 6.86 -8.52
CA SER A 418 21.09 6.63 -7.79
C SER A 418 20.14 7.77 -8.09
N ASP A 419 18.86 7.44 -8.23
CA ASP A 419 17.83 8.47 -8.39
C ASP A 419 17.68 9.28 -7.10
N ASP A 420 17.28 10.54 -7.24
CA ASP A 420 16.84 11.34 -6.11
C ASP A 420 15.59 10.70 -5.52
N VAL A 421 15.67 10.37 -4.25
CA VAL A 421 14.57 9.71 -3.55
C VAL A 421 13.50 10.75 -3.23
N SER A 422 12.37 10.66 -3.91
CA SER A 422 11.19 11.44 -3.55
C SER A 422 10.59 10.95 -2.23
N ALA A 423 9.91 11.84 -1.50
CA ALA A 423 9.18 11.48 -0.26
C ALA A 423 8.14 10.37 -0.50
N SER A 424 7.59 10.28 -1.72
CA SER A 424 6.66 9.22 -2.13
C SER A 424 7.27 7.82 -2.14
N SER A 425 8.61 7.72 -2.27
CA SER A 425 9.34 6.44 -2.25
C SER A 425 9.80 6.02 -0.85
N SER A 426 9.52 6.79 0.19
CA SER A 426 9.94 6.53 1.56
C SER A 426 9.13 5.41 2.21
N ALA A 427 9.81 4.61 3.05
CA ALA A 427 9.13 3.67 3.93
C ALA A 427 8.49 4.40 5.10
N ALA A 428 7.29 4.01 5.46
CA ALA A 428 6.59 4.57 6.62
C ALA A 428 5.90 3.48 7.44
N ARG A 429 5.78 3.70 8.75
CA ARG A 429 5.12 2.74 9.66
C ARG A 429 4.53 3.43 10.87
N THR A 430 3.31 3.07 11.21
CA THR A 430 2.63 3.43 12.46
C THR A 430 2.73 2.28 13.46
N ASP A 431 2.92 2.60 14.73
CA ASP A 431 2.84 1.59 15.78
C ASP A 431 1.41 1.03 15.89
N MET A 432 1.30 -0.29 15.80
CA MET A 432 0.01 -1.00 15.88
C MET A 432 -0.69 -0.82 17.23
N GLN A 433 0.03 -0.44 18.27
CA GLN A 433 -0.52 -0.15 19.61
C GLN A 433 -0.81 1.34 19.82
N SER A 434 -0.52 2.19 18.83
CA SER A 434 -0.87 3.62 18.86
C SER A 434 -2.38 3.83 19.04
N PRO A 435 -2.83 5.00 19.49
CA PRO A 435 -4.26 5.30 19.63
C PRO A 435 -5.08 5.00 18.37
N VAL A 436 -4.56 5.35 17.17
CA VAL A 436 -5.24 5.06 15.90
C VAL A 436 -5.30 3.56 15.61
N GLY A 437 -4.23 2.83 15.90
CA GLY A 437 -4.19 1.37 15.72
C GLY A 437 -5.16 0.65 16.65
N ALA A 438 -5.20 1.04 17.92
CA ALA A 438 -6.14 0.50 18.90
C ALA A 438 -7.60 0.84 18.57
N TRP A 439 -7.86 2.05 18.08
CA TRP A 439 -9.17 2.49 17.62
C TRP A 439 -9.69 1.67 16.44
N LEU A 440 -8.90 1.54 15.38
CA LEU A 440 -9.28 0.76 14.19
C LEU A 440 -9.43 -0.74 14.50
N TYR A 441 -8.54 -1.28 15.35
CA TYR A 441 -8.66 -2.66 15.79
C TYR A 441 -10.01 -2.92 16.47
N ARG A 442 -10.44 -2.04 17.42
CA ARG A 442 -11.75 -2.14 18.05
C ARG A 442 -12.88 -1.99 17.03
N ALA A 443 -12.82 -0.96 16.17
CA ALA A 443 -13.82 -0.73 15.13
C ALA A 443 -14.05 -1.97 14.26
N PHE A 444 -12.97 -2.60 13.79
CA PHE A 444 -13.05 -3.77 12.93
C PHE A 444 -13.53 -5.01 13.69
N LYS A 445 -12.96 -5.26 14.87
CA LYS A 445 -13.36 -6.41 15.71
C LYS A 445 -14.83 -6.36 16.08
N ASP A 446 -15.32 -5.22 16.52
CA ASP A 446 -16.71 -5.04 16.95
C ASP A 446 -17.66 -5.12 15.74
N THR A 447 -17.26 -4.60 14.58
CA THR A 447 -18.08 -4.58 13.35
C THR A 447 -18.17 -5.95 12.70
N TYR A 448 -17.06 -6.67 12.58
CA TYR A 448 -17.04 -7.96 11.87
C TYR A 448 -17.25 -9.16 12.80
N GLY A 449 -17.11 -8.97 14.13
CA GLY A 449 -17.23 -10.06 15.12
C GLY A 449 -16.03 -11.02 15.13
N GLU A 450 -14.95 -10.67 14.43
CA GLU A 450 -13.70 -11.44 14.37
C GLU A 450 -12.47 -10.53 14.45
N GLU A 451 -11.32 -11.11 14.79
CA GLU A 451 -10.04 -10.40 14.81
C GLU A 451 -9.63 -10.00 13.38
N PRO A 452 -9.36 -8.71 13.10
CA PRO A 452 -8.81 -8.31 11.82
C PRO A 452 -7.38 -8.85 11.64
N VAL A 453 -7.01 -9.15 10.42
CA VAL A 453 -5.62 -9.39 10.04
C VAL A 453 -4.83 -8.10 10.20
N ARG A 454 -3.75 -8.13 10.98
CA ARG A 454 -2.90 -6.97 11.22
C ARG A 454 -1.54 -7.16 10.59
N ILE A 455 -1.27 -6.43 9.52
CA ILE A 455 -0.01 -6.47 8.78
C ILE A 455 0.84 -5.29 9.25
N ARG A 456 1.99 -5.59 9.87
CA ARG A 456 2.89 -4.56 10.39
C ARG A 456 3.44 -3.67 9.29
N MET A 457 3.80 -4.27 8.13
CA MET A 457 4.30 -3.55 6.96
C MET A 457 4.07 -4.40 5.71
N MET A 458 3.47 -3.82 4.69
CA MET A 458 3.32 -4.47 3.39
C MET A 458 4.59 -4.35 2.53
N GLY A 459 4.75 -5.26 1.56
CA GLY A 459 5.93 -5.31 0.70
C GLY A 459 5.96 -4.25 -0.39
N GLY A 460 4.80 -3.75 -0.81
CA GLY A 460 4.67 -2.68 -1.80
C GLY A 460 5.06 -1.32 -1.27
N THR A 461 5.27 -0.38 -2.17
CA THR A 461 5.43 1.05 -1.87
C THR A 461 4.15 1.74 -2.33
N VAL A 462 3.52 2.50 -1.46
CA VAL A 462 2.41 3.38 -1.81
C VAL A 462 2.88 4.84 -1.67
N PRO A 463 2.43 5.77 -2.48
CA PRO A 463 2.90 7.15 -2.47
C PRO A 463 2.46 7.94 -1.23
N THR A 464 1.82 7.28 -0.26
CA THR A 464 1.46 7.85 1.04
C THR A 464 2.64 8.39 1.84
N GLY A 465 3.88 8.00 1.51
CA GLY A 465 5.08 8.55 2.15
C GLY A 465 5.12 10.08 2.13
N ALA A 466 4.77 10.70 0.99
CA ALA A 466 4.68 12.15 0.86
C ALA A 466 3.59 12.75 1.78
N ALA A 467 2.42 12.10 1.86
CA ALA A 467 1.34 12.55 2.74
C ALA A 467 1.71 12.40 4.22
N VAL A 468 2.31 11.28 4.61
CA VAL A 468 2.74 11.02 6.00
C VAL A 468 3.82 12.02 6.43
N GLU A 469 4.78 12.30 5.56
CA GLU A 469 5.87 13.26 5.82
C GLU A 469 5.35 14.70 5.96
N ALA A 470 4.45 15.12 5.07
CA ALA A 470 3.87 16.46 5.09
C ALA A 470 2.89 16.65 6.27
N LEU A 471 2.00 15.70 6.51
CA LEU A 471 0.98 15.77 7.58
C LEU A 471 1.55 15.51 8.98
N LYS A 472 2.60 14.69 9.08
CA LYS A 472 3.22 14.25 10.35
C LYS A 472 2.24 13.61 11.34
N VAL A 473 1.28 12.85 10.82
CA VAL A 473 0.27 12.14 11.60
C VAL A 473 0.41 10.62 11.44
N PRO A 474 -0.02 9.82 12.40
CA PRO A 474 -0.07 8.37 12.23
C PRO A 474 -1.05 8.01 11.10
N PHE A 475 -0.71 6.99 10.32
CA PHE A 475 -1.55 6.49 9.24
C PHE A 475 -1.81 4.99 9.37
N VAL A 476 -2.92 4.54 8.79
CA VAL A 476 -3.23 3.11 8.62
C VAL A 476 -3.87 2.93 7.25
N ILE A 477 -3.40 1.95 6.50
CA ILE A 477 -4.03 1.53 5.26
C ILE A 477 -5.16 0.56 5.64
N VAL A 478 -6.34 0.81 5.09
CA VAL A 478 -7.57 0.06 5.32
C VAL A 478 -8.00 -0.55 3.99
N PRO A 479 -7.41 -1.69 3.58
CA PRO A 479 -7.74 -2.32 2.30
C PRO A 479 -9.17 -2.87 2.35
N LEU A 480 -9.94 -2.66 1.28
CA LEU A 480 -11.37 -2.98 1.24
C LEU A 480 -11.73 -3.95 0.11
N VAL A 481 -10.83 -4.20 -0.84
CA VAL A 481 -11.12 -4.94 -2.06
C VAL A 481 -10.53 -6.36 -2.03
N ASN A 482 -11.03 -7.25 -2.86
CA ASN A 482 -10.56 -8.64 -2.93
C ASN A 482 -9.10 -8.73 -3.39
N ALA A 483 -8.37 -9.69 -2.83
CA ALA A 483 -6.95 -9.87 -3.10
C ALA A 483 -6.62 -10.26 -4.55
N ASP A 484 -7.57 -10.84 -5.27
CA ASP A 484 -7.47 -11.30 -6.65
C ASP A 484 -8.21 -10.40 -7.64
N ASN A 485 -8.13 -9.08 -7.42
CA ASN A 485 -8.86 -8.06 -8.16
C ASN A 485 -8.23 -7.65 -9.51
N ASN A 486 -7.03 -8.14 -9.83
CA ASN A 486 -6.26 -7.76 -11.03
C ASN A 486 -5.95 -6.26 -11.17
N GLN A 487 -5.85 -5.51 -10.04
CA GLN A 487 -5.42 -4.11 -10.11
C GLN A 487 -4.10 -3.98 -10.90
N HIS A 488 -3.87 -2.84 -11.56
CA HIS A 488 -2.76 -2.56 -12.49
C HIS A 488 -2.69 -3.49 -13.73
N SER A 489 -3.63 -4.43 -13.89
CA SER A 489 -3.69 -5.35 -15.02
C SER A 489 -5.00 -5.21 -15.80
N ASN A 490 -5.17 -6.05 -16.83
CA ASN A 490 -6.45 -6.16 -17.54
C ASN A 490 -7.47 -6.92 -16.68
N ASP A 491 -8.73 -6.72 -16.98
CA ASP A 491 -9.84 -7.40 -16.29
C ASP A 491 -9.84 -7.15 -14.77
N GLU A 492 -9.46 -5.93 -14.36
CA GLU A 492 -9.63 -5.48 -12.99
C GLU A 492 -11.09 -5.64 -12.57
N ASN A 493 -11.27 -6.08 -11.30
CA ASN A 493 -12.61 -6.43 -10.85
C ASN A 493 -12.79 -6.28 -9.35
N LEU A 494 -14.00 -5.93 -8.93
CA LEU A 494 -14.41 -5.87 -7.53
C LEU A 494 -15.49 -6.92 -7.25
N ARG A 495 -15.22 -7.78 -6.24
CA ARG A 495 -16.20 -8.75 -5.73
C ARG A 495 -17.28 -8.00 -4.94
N LEU A 496 -18.56 -8.25 -5.23
CA LEU A 496 -19.66 -7.51 -4.60
C LEU A 496 -19.76 -7.74 -3.09
N GLY A 497 -19.41 -8.94 -2.62
CA GLY A 497 -19.29 -9.22 -1.19
C GLY A 497 -18.26 -8.35 -0.49
N ASN A 498 -17.14 -8.01 -1.17
CA ASN A 498 -16.14 -7.09 -0.63
C ASN A 498 -16.64 -5.65 -0.62
N TYR A 499 -17.41 -5.23 -1.63
CA TYR A 499 -18.06 -3.92 -1.62
C TYR A 499 -18.97 -3.75 -0.39
N VAL A 500 -19.87 -4.71 -0.14
CA VAL A 500 -20.77 -4.68 1.03
C VAL A 500 -19.98 -4.74 2.35
N ALA A 501 -18.96 -5.61 2.44
CA ALA A 501 -18.11 -5.71 3.61
C ALA A 501 -17.33 -4.41 3.87
N GLY A 502 -16.82 -3.77 2.81
CA GLY A 502 -16.14 -2.47 2.91
C GLY A 502 -17.05 -1.38 3.44
N VAL A 503 -18.29 -1.29 2.93
CA VAL A 503 -19.32 -0.37 3.44
C VAL A 503 -19.58 -0.64 4.93
N LYS A 504 -19.77 -1.90 5.33
CA LYS A 504 -19.96 -2.32 6.73
C LYS A 504 -18.79 -1.87 7.61
N GLY A 505 -17.55 -2.11 7.18
CA GLY A 505 -16.35 -1.71 7.91
C GLY A 505 -16.25 -0.21 8.09
N LEU A 506 -16.53 0.57 7.05
CA LEU A 506 -16.51 2.03 7.11
C LEU A 506 -17.62 2.60 7.98
N ILE A 507 -18.82 2.00 8.00
CA ILE A 507 -19.86 2.35 9.00
C ILE A 507 -19.32 2.14 10.41
N GLY A 508 -18.67 1.00 10.67
CA GLY A 508 -18.06 0.70 11.97
C GLY A 508 -17.00 1.73 12.37
N VAL A 509 -16.07 2.04 11.46
CA VAL A 509 -15.02 3.06 11.68
C VAL A 509 -15.62 4.43 11.99
N LEU A 510 -16.60 4.87 11.21
CA LEU A 510 -17.24 6.18 11.39
C LEU A 510 -18.04 6.27 12.70
N GLN A 511 -18.51 5.15 13.25
CA GLN A 511 -19.30 5.12 14.49
C GLN A 511 -18.47 4.82 15.74
N GLN A 512 -17.28 4.24 15.59
CA GLN A 512 -16.40 3.94 16.72
C GLN A 512 -15.83 5.22 17.33
N PRO A 513 -16.00 5.49 18.62
CA PRO A 513 -15.28 6.57 19.30
C PRO A 513 -13.77 6.33 19.25
N PHE A 514 -13.05 7.38 18.84
CA PHE A 514 -11.58 7.32 18.68
C PHE A 514 -10.87 7.29 20.04
#